data_83448f89bc57ce805f635f96a02f1a17
#
_entry.id   83448f89bc57ce805f635f96a02f1a17
#
_cell.length_a   1.000
_cell.length_b   1.000
_cell.length_c   1.000
_cell.angle_alpha   90.00
_cell.angle_beta   90.00
_cell.angle_gamma   90.00
#
_symmetry.space_group_name_H-M   'P 1'
#
loop_
_entity.id
_entity.type
_entity.pdbx_description
1 polymer ?
#
loop_
_entity_poly.entity_id
_entity_poly.type
_entity_poly.pdbx_seq_one_letter_code
_entity_poly.pdbx_strand_id
1 'polypeptide(L)'
;MRQYAGFSSAEESNKRYRFLLDQGQTGLSVAFDLPTQIGYDADDPIALGEVGKVGVSISSIEDMETLFNQIPLDKVSTSMTINAPAAVLLAMYIAVAKKQGVPSTALRGTIQNDILKEYIARGTYIFPPKPSMRLITDIFEFCRQEVPNWNTISISGYHIREAGSTEIGRASCRERV
;
A
#
# COMPACT_ATOMS: atom_id res chain seq x y z
N MET A 1 15.02 -6.95 8.05
CA MET A 1 14.40 -7.88 7.06
C MET A 1 12.89 -7.64 7.08
N ARG A 2 12.19 -7.74 5.95
CA ARG A 2 10.73 -7.61 5.87
C ARG A 2 10.16 -8.82 5.17
N GLN A 3 9.08 -9.37 5.68
CA GLN A 3 8.28 -10.39 4.99
C GLN A 3 7.03 -9.76 4.41
N TYR A 4 6.71 -10.06 3.17
CA TYR A 4 5.47 -9.69 2.52
C TYR A 4 4.34 -10.57 3.09
N ALA A 5 3.38 -9.98 3.74
CA ALA A 5 2.29 -10.68 4.39
C ALA A 5 1.00 -9.85 4.40
N GLY A 6 -0.11 -10.52 4.36
CA GLY A 6 -1.46 -9.98 4.44
C GLY A 6 -2.40 -11.07 3.93
N PHE A 7 -3.43 -11.38 4.70
CA PHE A 7 -4.43 -12.38 4.35
C PHE A 7 -5.65 -12.23 5.25
N SER A 8 -6.79 -12.68 4.76
CA SER A 8 -8.03 -12.70 5.56
C SER A 8 -8.39 -11.33 6.15
N SER A 9 -8.71 -11.28 7.41
CA SER A 9 -9.10 -10.05 8.12
C SER A 9 -7.90 -9.26 8.66
N ALA A 10 -8.18 -8.03 9.10
CA ALA A 10 -7.19 -7.17 9.75
C ALA A 10 -6.65 -7.82 11.05
N GLU A 11 -7.50 -8.52 11.82
CA GLU A 11 -7.11 -9.21 13.06
C GLU A 11 -6.13 -10.35 12.80
N GLU A 12 -6.41 -11.18 11.81
CA GLU A 12 -5.53 -12.32 11.48
C GLU A 12 -4.18 -11.84 10.95
N SER A 13 -4.19 -10.81 10.11
CA SER A 13 -2.97 -10.16 9.62
C SER A 13 -2.19 -9.48 10.74
N ASN A 14 -2.86 -8.83 11.70
CA ASN A 14 -2.22 -8.24 12.88
C ASN A 14 -1.49 -9.30 13.72
N LYS A 15 -2.14 -10.44 14.02
CA LYS A 15 -1.49 -11.55 14.74
C LYS A 15 -0.21 -11.99 14.03
N ARG A 16 -0.25 -12.10 12.71
CA ARG A 16 0.92 -12.46 11.91
C ARG A 16 2.02 -11.42 12.00
N TYR A 17 1.69 -10.13 11.89
CA TYR A 17 2.67 -9.05 11.99
C TYR A 17 3.35 -9.01 13.36
N ARG A 18 2.58 -9.14 14.43
CA ARG A 18 3.13 -9.20 15.79
C ARG A 18 4.08 -10.39 15.95
N PHE A 19 3.68 -11.57 15.50
CA PHE A 19 4.57 -12.73 15.48
C PHE A 19 5.87 -12.45 14.72
N LEU A 20 5.82 -11.84 13.55
CA LEU A 20 7.03 -11.51 12.77
C LEU A 20 7.95 -10.52 13.50
N LEU A 21 7.37 -9.53 14.17
CA LEU A 21 8.13 -8.59 14.99
C LEU A 21 8.79 -9.28 16.20
N ASP A 22 8.09 -10.17 16.86
CA ASP A 22 8.61 -10.99 17.97
C ASP A 22 9.76 -11.91 17.52
N GLN A 23 9.77 -12.31 16.24
CA GLN A 23 10.89 -13.05 15.63
C GLN A 23 12.04 -12.13 15.17
N GLY A 24 12.04 -10.87 15.57
CA GLY A 24 13.11 -9.92 15.30
C GLY A 24 13.06 -9.20 13.96
N GLN A 25 11.93 -9.20 13.25
CA GLN A 25 11.77 -8.36 12.08
C GLN A 25 11.63 -6.89 12.49
N THR A 26 12.21 -6.01 11.68
CA THR A 26 12.22 -4.55 11.93
C THR A 26 11.32 -3.77 10.97
N GLY A 27 10.61 -4.48 10.10
CA GLY A 27 9.73 -3.87 9.13
C GLY A 27 8.65 -4.83 8.65
N LEU A 28 7.55 -4.27 8.21
CA LEU A 28 6.39 -4.96 7.68
C LEU A 28 6.23 -4.64 6.20
N SER A 29 5.71 -5.59 5.44
CA SER A 29 5.28 -5.38 4.06
C SER A 29 3.86 -5.89 3.91
N VAL A 30 2.93 -4.96 3.73
CA VAL A 30 1.49 -5.24 3.71
C VAL A 30 1.04 -5.62 2.31
N ALA A 31 0.42 -6.80 2.21
CA ALA A 31 -0.33 -7.23 1.04
C ALA A 31 -1.81 -6.91 1.24
N PHE A 32 -2.39 -6.13 0.36
CA PHE A 32 -3.82 -5.84 0.35
C PHE A 32 -4.55 -6.76 -0.63
N ASP A 33 -5.80 -7.09 -0.32
CA ASP A 33 -6.64 -7.87 -1.22
C ASP A 33 -7.08 -7.09 -2.46
N LEU A 34 -7.68 -7.79 -3.40
CA LEU A 34 -8.10 -7.18 -4.67
C LEU A 34 -9.17 -6.09 -4.50
N PRO A 35 -10.23 -6.28 -3.69
CA PRO A 35 -11.20 -5.21 -3.45
C PRO A 35 -10.54 -3.92 -2.93
N THR A 36 -9.69 -4.01 -1.92
CA THR A 36 -8.94 -2.87 -1.41
C THR A 36 -8.10 -2.20 -2.51
N GLN A 37 -7.43 -2.98 -3.38
CA GLN A 37 -6.59 -2.44 -4.46
C GLN A 37 -7.38 -1.68 -5.53
N ILE A 38 -8.62 -2.05 -5.78
CA ILE A 38 -9.50 -1.42 -6.79
C ILE A 38 -10.53 -0.45 -6.18
N GLY A 39 -10.47 -0.24 -4.86
CA GLY A 39 -11.26 0.77 -4.15
C GLY A 39 -12.70 0.37 -3.87
N TYR A 40 -12.97 -0.92 -3.68
CA TYR A 40 -14.26 -1.44 -3.22
C TYR A 40 -14.20 -1.86 -1.77
N ASP A 41 -15.28 -1.64 -1.05
CA ASP A 41 -15.46 -2.12 0.32
C ASP A 41 -15.75 -3.63 0.32
N ALA A 42 -15.50 -4.26 1.47
CA ALA A 42 -15.62 -5.72 1.59
C ALA A 42 -17.07 -6.24 1.43
N ASP A 43 -18.07 -5.40 1.64
CA ASP A 43 -19.50 -5.70 1.51
C ASP A 43 -20.06 -5.38 0.10
N ASP A 44 -19.24 -4.84 -0.79
CA ASP A 44 -19.65 -4.61 -2.18
C ASP A 44 -19.88 -5.97 -2.90
N PRO A 45 -20.95 -6.12 -3.68
CA PRO A 45 -21.21 -7.34 -4.46
C PRO A 45 -20.07 -7.76 -5.39
N ILE A 46 -19.27 -6.80 -5.89
CA ILE A 46 -18.09 -7.06 -6.73
C ILE A 46 -16.96 -7.72 -5.93
N ALA A 47 -16.87 -7.45 -4.63
CA ALA A 47 -15.85 -8.01 -3.76
C ALA A 47 -16.10 -9.47 -3.39
N LEU A 48 -17.28 -10.01 -3.68
CA LEU A 48 -17.68 -11.36 -3.29
C LEU A 48 -16.70 -12.42 -3.78
N GLY A 49 -16.14 -13.18 -2.83
CA GLY A 49 -15.18 -14.25 -3.10
C GLY A 49 -13.73 -13.81 -3.26
N GLU A 50 -13.44 -12.50 -3.20
CA GLU A 50 -12.06 -11.97 -3.27
C GLU A 50 -11.60 -11.31 -1.97
N VAL A 51 -12.51 -11.04 -1.03
CA VAL A 51 -12.21 -10.43 0.27
C VAL A 51 -11.24 -11.31 1.06
N GLY A 52 -10.10 -10.73 1.44
CA GLY A 52 -9.09 -11.41 2.26
C GLY A 52 -8.32 -12.53 1.58
N LYS A 53 -8.53 -12.80 0.30
CA LYS A 53 -8.00 -13.99 -0.40
C LYS A 53 -6.50 -13.89 -0.72
N VAL A 54 -6.05 -12.77 -1.27
CA VAL A 54 -4.65 -12.55 -1.69
C VAL A 54 -3.95 -11.46 -0.88
N GLY A 55 -4.59 -10.97 0.13
CA GLY A 55 -4.11 -9.90 1.00
C GLY A 55 -5.12 -9.59 2.07
N VAL A 56 -4.82 -8.60 2.92
CA VAL A 56 -5.74 -8.14 3.96
C VAL A 56 -6.77 -7.18 3.36
N SER A 57 -8.02 -7.34 3.75
CA SER A 57 -9.10 -6.42 3.40
C SER A 57 -9.10 -5.22 4.33
N ILE A 58 -9.12 -4.02 3.77
CA ILE A 58 -9.21 -2.75 4.49
C ILE A 58 -10.27 -1.88 3.80
N SER A 59 -11.41 -1.73 4.44
CA SER A 59 -12.52 -0.90 3.97
C SER A 59 -12.67 0.37 4.80
N SER A 60 -12.17 0.39 6.03
CA SER A 60 -12.38 1.47 6.99
C SER A 60 -11.11 1.82 7.78
N ILE A 61 -11.18 2.94 8.51
CA ILE A 61 -10.13 3.33 9.46
C ILE A 61 -10.04 2.33 10.63
N GLU A 62 -11.14 1.71 11.02
CA GLU A 62 -11.21 0.72 12.08
C GLU A 62 -10.44 -0.55 11.69
N ASP A 63 -10.52 -0.97 10.43
CA ASP A 63 -9.72 -2.09 9.92
C ASP A 63 -8.22 -1.76 9.98
N MET A 64 -7.85 -0.53 9.59
CA MET A 64 -6.46 -0.08 9.66
C MET A 64 -5.97 0.00 11.11
N GLU A 65 -6.80 0.47 12.05
CA GLU A 65 -6.49 0.47 13.47
C GLU A 65 -6.28 -0.95 14.01
N THR A 66 -7.16 -1.86 13.63
CA THR A 66 -7.07 -3.28 14.00
C THR A 66 -5.79 -3.91 13.43
N LEU A 67 -5.50 -3.63 12.16
CA LEU A 67 -4.29 -4.15 11.50
C LEU A 67 -3.00 -3.75 12.21
N PHE A 68 -2.90 -2.50 12.69
CA PHE A 68 -1.72 -1.97 13.37
C PHE A 68 -1.85 -1.89 14.89
N ASN A 69 -2.86 -2.56 15.46
CA ASN A 69 -3.04 -2.60 16.91
C ASN A 69 -1.80 -3.19 17.60
N GLN A 70 -1.30 -2.49 18.62
CA GLN A 70 -0.11 -2.87 19.40
C GLN A 70 1.19 -3.00 18.58
N ILE A 71 1.25 -2.41 17.40
CA ILE A 71 2.48 -2.34 16.60
C ILE A 71 3.09 -0.95 16.76
N PRO A 72 4.36 -0.84 17.23
CA PRO A 72 5.01 0.44 17.49
C PRO A 72 5.44 1.10 16.15
N LEU A 73 4.61 1.97 15.60
CA LEU A 73 4.81 2.57 14.26
C LEU A 73 6.02 3.52 14.20
N ASP A 74 6.51 4.00 15.32
CA ASP A 74 7.77 4.77 15.44
C ASP A 74 9.02 3.92 15.27
N LYS A 75 8.94 2.62 15.58
CA LYS A 75 10.07 1.68 15.54
C LYS A 75 10.09 0.79 14.30
N VAL A 76 8.92 0.53 13.73
CA VAL A 76 8.75 -0.35 12.57
C VAL A 76 8.68 0.48 11.29
N SER A 77 9.32 0.00 10.22
CA SER A 77 9.10 0.58 8.89
C SER A 77 8.06 -0.23 8.12
N THR A 78 7.08 0.44 7.52
CA THR A 78 5.97 -0.21 6.84
C THR A 78 6.01 0.04 5.34
N SER A 79 5.99 -1.04 4.56
CA SER A 79 5.83 -0.96 3.11
C SER A 79 4.41 -1.39 2.74
N MET A 80 3.71 -0.57 1.98
CA MET A 80 2.36 -0.86 1.50
C MET A 80 2.38 -1.07 -0.01
N THR A 81 1.98 -2.27 -0.44
CA THR A 81 1.91 -2.62 -1.86
C THR A 81 0.57 -2.16 -2.42
N ILE A 82 0.47 -0.85 -2.66
CA ILE A 82 -0.77 -0.19 -3.07
C ILE A 82 -0.51 0.94 -4.07
N ASN A 83 -1.42 1.13 -5.02
CA ASN A 83 -1.30 2.09 -6.12
C ASN A 83 -2.49 3.05 -6.19
N ALA A 84 -3.61 2.67 -6.79
CA ALA A 84 -4.74 3.57 -6.99
C ALA A 84 -5.29 4.19 -5.68
N PRO A 85 -5.58 3.42 -4.61
CA PRO A 85 -6.04 3.97 -3.32
C PRO A 85 -4.91 4.38 -2.37
N ALA A 86 -3.66 4.49 -2.84
CA ALA A 86 -2.49 4.76 -2.00
C ALA A 86 -2.63 6.00 -1.12
N ALA A 87 -3.25 7.07 -1.66
CA ALA A 87 -3.50 8.30 -0.91
C ALA A 87 -4.38 8.06 0.33
N VAL A 88 -5.46 7.31 0.16
CA VAL A 88 -6.42 7.02 1.22
C VAL A 88 -5.79 6.12 2.29
N LEU A 89 -5.13 5.03 1.87
CA LEU A 89 -4.51 4.10 2.81
C LEU A 89 -3.32 4.74 3.56
N LEU A 90 -2.56 5.62 2.92
CA LEU A 90 -1.53 6.40 3.60
C LEU A 90 -2.14 7.36 4.62
N ALA A 91 -3.22 8.05 4.29
CA ALA A 91 -3.92 8.93 5.21
C ALA A 91 -4.47 8.18 6.42
N MET A 92 -5.08 6.99 6.22
CA MET A 92 -5.52 6.11 7.30
C MET A 92 -4.34 5.68 8.20
N TYR A 93 -3.22 5.28 7.61
CA TYR A 93 -2.01 4.88 8.33
C TYR A 93 -1.48 6.02 9.22
N ILE A 94 -1.42 7.24 8.70
CA ILE A 94 -1.00 8.43 9.46
C ILE A 94 -2.00 8.72 10.59
N ALA A 95 -3.31 8.60 10.33
CA ALA A 95 -4.33 8.79 11.34
C ALA A 95 -4.21 7.77 12.49
N VAL A 96 -3.94 6.51 12.18
CA VAL A 96 -3.68 5.46 13.19
C VAL A 96 -2.44 5.79 14.00
N ALA A 97 -1.34 6.20 13.34
CA ALA A 97 -0.12 6.60 14.04
C ALA A 97 -0.39 7.77 15.01
N LYS A 98 -1.14 8.77 14.57
CA LYS A 98 -1.54 9.90 15.40
C LYS A 98 -2.37 9.47 16.62
N LYS A 99 -3.31 8.53 16.46
CA LYS A 99 -4.07 7.94 17.57
C LYS A 99 -3.16 7.18 18.55
N GLN A 100 -2.08 6.56 18.06
CA GLN A 100 -1.07 5.92 18.91
C GLN A 100 -0.10 6.90 19.58
N GLY A 101 -0.21 8.21 19.33
CA GLY A 101 0.70 9.23 19.83
C GLY A 101 2.04 9.30 19.08
N VAL A 102 2.13 8.70 17.90
CA VAL A 102 3.33 8.71 17.05
C VAL A 102 3.24 9.91 16.08
N PRO A 103 4.21 10.83 16.12
CA PRO A 103 4.23 11.96 15.19
C PRO A 103 4.50 11.48 13.75
N SER A 104 3.89 12.12 12.77
CA SER A 104 4.05 11.78 11.35
C SER A 104 5.50 11.81 10.88
N THR A 105 6.31 12.70 11.46
CA THR A 105 7.75 12.81 11.17
C THR A 105 8.58 11.61 11.61
N ALA A 106 8.08 10.77 12.53
CA ALA A 106 8.75 9.53 12.96
C ALA A 106 8.42 8.34 12.06
N LEU A 107 7.37 8.45 11.24
CA LEU A 107 6.94 7.36 10.37
C LEU A 107 7.95 7.08 9.25
N ARG A 108 8.24 5.80 9.04
CA ARG A 108 9.14 5.33 8.01
C ARG A 108 8.48 4.23 7.21
N GLY A 109 8.50 4.36 5.91
CA GLY A 109 7.86 3.36 5.06
C GLY A 109 7.91 3.69 3.59
N THR A 110 7.09 2.99 2.83
CA THR A 110 7.00 3.13 1.38
C THR A 110 5.59 2.79 0.92
N ILE A 111 5.06 3.56 0.00
CA ILE A 111 3.93 3.15 -0.84
C ILE A 111 4.42 2.90 -2.25
N GLN A 112 3.80 1.99 -3.00
CA GLN A 112 4.16 1.79 -4.41
C GLN A 112 3.80 3.01 -5.24
N ASN A 113 2.54 3.42 -5.21
CA ASN A 113 2.06 4.63 -5.88
C ASN A 113 2.46 4.72 -7.37
N ASP A 114 2.62 3.56 -8.02
CA ASP A 114 3.02 3.41 -9.42
C ASP A 114 1.77 3.12 -10.26
N ILE A 115 1.04 4.19 -10.57
CA ILE A 115 -0.25 4.06 -11.26
C ILE A 115 -0.09 3.70 -12.74
N LEU A 116 1.04 4.06 -13.36
CA LEU A 116 1.23 3.83 -14.79
C LEU A 116 1.30 2.33 -15.12
N LYS A 117 1.90 1.52 -14.25
CA LYS A 117 1.88 0.07 -14.44
C LYS A 117 0.48 -0.52 -14.34
N GLU A 118 -0.42 0.10 -13.58
CA GLU A 118 -1.80 -0.35 -13.47
C GLU A 118 -2.55 -0.20 -14.80
N TYR A 119 -2.33 0.90 -15.51
CA TYR A 119 -2.90 1.07 -16.86
C TYR A 119 -2.28 0.16 -17.91
N ILE A 120 -0.97 -0.10 -17.79
CA ILE A 120 -0.22 -0.85 -18.81
C ILE A 120 -0.37 -2.37 -18.62
N ALA A 121 -0.34 -2.85 -17.37
CA ALA A 121 -0.13 -4.27 -17.10
C ALA A 121 -1.17 -4.93 -16.18
N ARG A 122 -1.70 -4.21 -15.18
CA ARG A 122 -2.51 -4.85 -14.13
C ARG A 122 -4.00 -4.58 -14.19
N GLY A 123 -4.40 -3.42 -14.69
CA GLY A 123 -5.83 -3.05 -14.77
C GLY A 123 -6.49 -2.65 -13.44
N THR A 124 -5.72 -2.50 -12.35
CA THR A 124 -6.24 -2.14 -11.01
C THR A 124 -6.18 -0.63 -10.76
N TYR A 125 -6.80 0.15 -11.61
CA TYR A 125 -6.92 1.60 -11.46
C TYR A 125 -8.36 2.01 -11.12
N ILE A 126 -8.52 3.15 -10.46
CA ILE A 126 -9.82 3.71 -10.05
C ILE A 126 -10.16 4.94 -10.88
N PHE A 127 -9.20 5.85 -11.05
CA PHE A 127 -9.40 7.13 -11.72
C PHE A 127 -8.74 7.14 -13.10
N PRO A 128 -9.18 8.03 -14.02
CA PRO A 128 -8.49 8.27 -15.28
C PRO A 128 -7.02 8.75 -15.08
N PRO A 129 -6.14 8.63 -16.10
CA PRO A 129 -4.71 8.92 -15.95
C PRO A 129 -4.39 10.31 -15.37
N LYS A 130 -5.03 11.36 -15.88
CA LYS A 130 -4.74 12.75 -15.46
C LYS A 130 -5.06 13.00 -13.98
N PRO A 131 -6.25 12.66 -13.43
CA PRO A 131 -6.50 12.73 -12.00
C PRO A 131 -5.55 11.87 -11.15
N SER A 132 -5.22 10.66 -11.62
CA SER A 132 -4.28 9.77 -10.92
C SER A 132 -2.88 10.39 -10.79
N MET A 133 -2.38 10.98 -11.86
CA MET A 133 -1.08 11.68 -11.83
C MET A 133 -1.10 12.89 -10.90
N ARG A 134 -2.21 13.60 -10.82
CA ARG A 134 -2.38 14.69 -9.86
C ARG A 134 -2.31 14.18 -8.43
N LEU A 135 -3.02 13.10 -8.10
CA LEU A 135 -2.97 12.49 -6.76
C LEU A 135 -1.54 12.08 -6.37
N ILE A 136 -0.75 11.56 -7.31
CA ILE A 136 0.64 11.20 -7.07
C ILE A 136 1.48 12.44 -6.70
N THR A 137 1.32 13.54 -7.44
CA THR A 137 2.05 14.78 -7.14
C THR A 137 1.62 15.40 -5.81
N ASP A 138 0.32 15.35 -5.51
CA ASP A 138 -0.20 15.81 -4.21
C ASP A 138 0.35 14.99 -3.04
N ILE A 139 0.48 13.64 -3.20
CA ILE A 139 1.13 12.78 -2.21
C ILE A 139 2.60 13.17 -2.02
N PHE A 140 3.34 13.46 -3.09
CA PHE A 140 4.74 13.88 -3.00
C PHE A 140 4.88 15.16 -2.18
N GLU A 141 4.06 16.16 -2.49
CA GLU A 141 4.08 17.45 -1.78
C GLU A 141 3.70 17.26 -0.30
N PHE A 142 2.64 16.53 -0.02
CA PHE A 142 2.20 16.23 1.34
C PHE A 142 3.29 15.51 2.15
N CYS A 143 3.86 14.43 1.60
CA CYS A 143 4.88 13.66 2.32
C CYS A 143 6.15 14.47 2.55
N ARG A 144 6.55 15.32 1.62
CA ARG A 144 7.71 16.23 1.79
C ARG A 144 7.55 17.12 3.02
N GLN A 145 6.34 17.56 3.30
CA GLN A 145 6.05 18.48 4.41
C GLN A 145 5.77 17.72 5.72
N GLU A 146 4.93 16.70 5.68
CA GLU A 146 4.34 16.09 6.86
C GLU A 146 5.00 14.76 7.27
N VAL A 147 5.55 14.01 6.30
CA VAL A 147 6.09 12.65 6.53
C VAL A 147 7.45 12.49 5.81
N PRO A 148 8.48 13.26 6.20
CA PRO A 148 9.72 13.40 5.42
C PRO A 148 10.53 12.10 5.27
N ASN A 149 10.28 11.09 6.12
CA ASN A 149 10.98 9.81 6.08
C ASN A 149 10.19 8.73 5.28
N TRP A 150 9.19 9.15 4.50
CA TRP A 150 8.36 8.23 3.71
C TRP A 150 8.77 8.21 2.25
N ASN A 151 9.00 7.01 1.71
CA ASN A 151 9.19 6.82 0.28
C ASN A 151 7.84 6.88 -0.43
N THR A 152 7.66 7.88 -1.25
CA THR A 152 6.38 8.20 -1.90
C THR A 152 6.10 7.41 -3.17
N ILE A 153 7.10 6.71 -3.70
CA ILE A 153 6.95 5.88 -4.91
C ILE A 153 7.93 4.71 -4.91
N SER A 154 7.48 3.58 -5.43
CA SER A 154 8.32 2.39 -5.67
C SER A 154 7.92 1.74 -7.00
N ILE A 155 8.72 1.94 -8.02
CA ILE A 155 8.43 1.49 -9.39
C ILE A 155 8.99 0.09 -9.61
N SER A 156 8.13 -0.84 -10.02
CA SER A 156 8.47 -2.22 -10.37
C SER A 156 8.27 -2.49 -11.85
N GLY A 157 9.26 -3.09 -12.49
CA GLY A 157 9.19 -3.40 -13.91
C GLY A 157 8.74 -4.81 -14.27
N TYR A 158 8.68 -5.74 -13.30
CA TYR A 158 8.38 -7.13 -13.60
C TYR A 158 6.95 -7.36 -14.09
N HIS A 159 5.97 -6.60 -13.60
CA HIS A 159 4.57 -6.68 -14.04
C HIS A 159 4.42 -6.41 -15.56
N ILE A 160 5.18 -5.44 -16.06
CA ILE A 160 5.19 -5.12 -17.50
C ILE A 160 5.79 -6.29 -18.29
N ARG A 161 6.80 -6.97 -17.71
CA ARG A 161 7.40 -8.17 -18.30
C ARG A 161 6.40 -9.32 -18.34
N GLU A 162 5.71 -9.58 -17.23
CA GLU A 162 4.67 -10.62 -17.11
C GLU A 162 3.51 -10.38 -18.07
N ALA A 163 3.18 -9.11 -18.32
CA ALA A 163 2.18 -8.71 -19.32
C ALA A 163 2.66 -8.88 -20.79
N GLY A 164 3.85 -9.48 -21.01
CA GLY A 164 4.34 -9.83 -22.34
C GLY A 164 5.36 -8.85 -22.95
N SER A 165 5.76 -7.80 -22.23
CA SER A 165 6.74 -6.84 -22.75
C SER A 165 8.15 -7.45 -22.86
N THR A 166 8.89 -7.05 -23.89
CA THR A 166 10.32 -7.35 -24.03
C THR A 166 11.15 -6.53 -23.03
N GLU A 167 12.45 -6.87 -22.88
CA GLU A 167 13.38 -6.09 -22.04
C GLU A 167 13.48 -4.62 -22.51
N ILE A 168 13.52 -4.40 -23.83
CA ILE A 168 13.56 -3.06 -24.42
C ILE A 168 12.23 -2.33 -24.21
N GLY A 169 11.10 -3.01 -24.38
CA GLY A 169 9.77 -2.44 -24.12
C GLY A 169 9.61 -2.01 -22.68
N ARG A 170 10.11 -2.81 -21.73
CA ARG A 170 10.11 -2.49 -20.29
C ARG A 170 10.93 -1.25 -19.97
N ALA A 171 12.13 -1.11 -20.57
CA ALA A 171 12.97 0.07 -20.41
C ALA A 171 12.29 1.32 -20.97
N SER A 172 11.78 1.26 -22.21
CA SER A 172 11.09 2.38 -22.87
C SER A 172 9.86 2.87 -22.12
N CYS A 173 9.10 1.97 -21.50
CA CYS A 173 7.95 2.37 -20.66
C CYS A 173 8.35 3.15 -19.41
N ARG A 174 9.58 2.95 -18.90
CA ARG A 174 10.09 3.67 -17.74
C ARG A 174 10.67 5.04 -18.06
N GLU A 175 11.28 5.19 -19.23
CA GLU A 175 11.93 6.45 -19.63
C GLU A 175 10.95 7.54 -20.07
N ARG A 176 9.71 7.18 -20.37
CA ARG A 176 8.67 8.12 -20.84
C ARG A 176 7.73 8.62 -19.75
N VAL A 177 8.05 8.41 -18.49
CA VAL A 177 7.22 8.79 -17.34
C VAL A 177 7.81 9.97 -16.58
#